data_0d2811798f7c75c39e202f8a356eb7d6
#
_entry.id   0d2811798f7c75c39e202f8a356eb7d6
#
_cell.length_a   1.000
_cell.length_b   1.000
_cell.length_c   1.000
_cell.angle_alpha   90.00
_cell.angle_beta   90.00
_cell.angle_gamma   90.00
#
_symmetry.space_group_name_H-M   'P 1'
#
loop_
_entity.id
_entity.type
_entity.pdbx_description
1 polymer ?
#
loop_
_entity_poly.entity_id
_entity_poly.type
_entity_poly.pdbx_seq_one_letter_code
_entity_poly.pdbx_strand_id
1 'polypeptide(L)'
;MTAKPPPTAFWQDIPALLAFPLHGELLGMLVGCSLVKIVSYALGSSLQVQWLPGFSVQGSASSVFAVVLGLIVDLIILMLILKLAVEALVDTAHDRVGPDKAGGMAATDSQAIGQILLLVIFGLPVYLTALWGGAGLGWLALSLAGSVLPAAIILQAVDDNLLHSLDPRAWWALLSRLGVSYVVMMAMLACLLAVVAGLQWLLKASLPGVLAAVLSGLTGFYALLIGYHLMGRVIVYKHEALDLDLTPPIVRPTLANAEEDEVMQAAERLLANCEPVPAADQLQSLIARRGASAPVHDRYRQLLLANRDMERLGAHARGYISVLLALGQPKRALALLVESRSHDAGFRLDAPEHITALIAYASTSGQSQLAVDLANGFNTRFPKDPDIPRNLLTAARLMAERFGRVAEARHVLEGLLEKYPEHALAPEIAVVLADVARMPATG
;
A
#
# COMPACT_ATOMS: atom_id res chain seq x y z
N MET A 1 -33.80 5.43 3.49
CA MET A 1 -32.33 5.59 3.44
C MET A 1 -31.96 6.64 4.46
N THR A 2 -31.60 6.26 5.66
CA THR A 2 -31.11 7.19 6.69
C THR A 2 -29.65 7.49 6.33
N ALA A 3 -29.37 8.74 5.99
CA ALA A 3 -28.01 9.19 5.72
C ALA A 3 -27.12 8.86 6.94
N LYS A 4 -25.96 8.21 6.70
CA LYS A 4 -24.94 7.96 7.75
C LYS A 4 -24.60 9.33 8.34
N PRO A 5 -24.58 9.49 9.67
CA PRO A 5 -24.19 10.75 10.27
C PRO A 5 -22.79 11.13 9.79
N PRO A 6 -22.51 12.43 9.60
CA PRO A 6 -21.19 12.87 9.14
C PRO A 6 -20.11 12.35 10.10
N PRO A 7 -18.92 11.96 9.59
CA PRO A 7 -17.87 11.45 10.44
C PRO A 7 -17.53 12.48 11.51
N THR A 8 -17.53 12.04 12.78
CA THR A 8 -17.11 12.89 13.91
C THR A 8 -15.69 13.35 13.68
N ALA A 9 -15.40 14.61 14.01
CA ALA A 9 -14.06 15.15 13.83
C ALA A 9 -13.05 14.29 14.61
N PHE A 10 -11.96 13.87 13.97
CA PHE A 10 -10.98 12.92 14.51
C PHE A 10 -10.35 13.37 15.86
N TRP A 11 -10.38 14.67 16.16
CA TRP A 11 -9.89 15.23 17.44
C TRP A 11 -10.92 15.19 18.59
N GLN A 12 -12.17 14.80 18.32
CA GLN A 12 -13.22 14.73 19.35
C GLN A 12 -13.22 13.41 20.11
N ASP A 13 -12.60 12.37 19.55
CA ASP A 13 -12.66 11.01 20.08
C ASP A 13 -11.27 10.50 20.51
N ILE A 14 -10.58 11.34 21.32
CA ILE A 14 -9.24 11.02 21.85
C ILE A 14 -9.23 9.72 22.66
N PRO A 15 -10.23 9.42 23.54
CA PRO A 15 -10.23 8.17 24.28
C PRO A 15 -10.22 6.92 23.38
N ALA A 16 -11.01 6.92 22.30
CA ALA A 16 -11.03 5.81 21.35
C ALA A 16 -9.69 5.68 20.58
N LEU A 17 -9.07 6.82 20.24
CA LEU A 17 -7.74 6.87 19.65
C LEU A 17 -6.68 6.21 20.55
N LEU A 18 -6.69 6.57 21.85
CA LEU A 18 -5.75 6.03 22.81
C LEU A 18 -6.04 4.56 23.14
N ALA A 19 -7.29 4.13 23.12
CA ALA A 19 -7.67 2.76 23.41
C ALA A 19 -7.37 1.78 22.25
N PHE A 20 -7.11 2.26 21.04
CA PHE A 20 -6.94 1.43 19.84
C PHE A 20 -5.93 0.28 20.02
N PRO A 21 -4.67 0.50 20.53
CA PRO A 21 -3.72 -0.60 20.67
C PRO A 21 -4.04 -1.56 21.84
N LEU A 22 -5.03 -1.26 22.68
CA LEU A 22 -5.45 -2.12 23.80
C LEU A 22 -6.38 -3.25 23.37
N HIS A 23 -6.87 -3.23 22.13
CA HIS A 23 -7.82 -4.20 21.64
C HIS A 23 -7.14 -5.47 21.13
N GLY A 24 -7.67 -6.63 21.57
CA GLY A 24 -7.39 -7.95 21.04
C GLY A 24 -5.92 -8.37 21.03
N GLU A 25 -5.47 -8.90 19.91
CA GLU A 25 -4.14 -9.50 19.73
C GLU A 25 -3.02 -8.44 19.65
N LEU A 26 -3.33 -7.17 19.32
CA LEU A 26 -2.33 -6.10 19.17
C LEU A 26 -1.55 -5.88 20.47
N LEU A 27 -2.23 -5.82 21.61
CA LEU A 27 -1.55 -5.64 22.89
C LEU A 27 -0.59 -6.81 23.18
N GLY A 28 -1.00 -8.05 22.90
CA GLY A 28 -0.15 -9.23 23.05
C GLY A 28 1.12 -9.15 22.20
N MET A 29 0.98 -8.71 20.95
CA MET A 29 2.11 -8.50 20.02
C MET A 29 3.06 -7.40 20.52
N LEU A 30 2.51 -6.26 20.98
CA LEU A 30 3.30 -5.16 21.53
C LEU A 30 4.12 -5.60 22.75
N VAL A 31 3.48 -6.31 23.68
CA VAL A 31 4.14 -6.85 24.87
C VAL A 31 5.22 -7.86 24.45
N GLY A 32 4.91 -8.78 23.53
CA GLY A 32 5.87 -9.77 23.01
C GLY A 32 7.10 -9.09 22.39
N CYS A 33 6.91 -8.14 21.49
CA CYS A 33 8.00 -7.36 20.88
C CYS A 33 8.82 -6.60 21.93
N SER A 34 8.15 -6.06 22.97
CA SER A 34 8.85 -5.33 24.04
C SER A 34 9.66 -6.26 24.93
N LEU A 35 9.19 -7.49 25.17
CA LEU A 35 9.95 -8.51 25.92
C LEU A 35 11.19 -8.99 25.15
N VAL A 36 11.13 -9.08 23.82
CA VAL A 36 12.32 -9.43 23.00
C VAL A 36 13.44 -8.38 23.15
N LYS A 37 13.12 -7.15 23.52
CA LYS A 37 14.13 -6.13 23.86
C LYS A 37 15.05 -6.52 25.02
N ILE A 38 14.65 -7.47 25.86
CA ILE A 38 15.55 -8.05 26.89
C ILE A 38 16.76 -8.69 26.23
N VAL A 39 16.58 -9.34 25.08
CA VAL A 39 17.66 -10.00 24.33
C VAL A 39 18.64 -8.95 23.81
N SER A 40 18.14 -7.88 23.16
CA SER A 40 18.99 -6.80 22.66
C SER A 40 19.75 -6.12 23.81
N TYR A 41 19.07 -5.89 24.93
CA TYR A 41 19.70 -5.31 26.12
C TYR A 41 20.80 -6.23 26.70
N ALA A 42 20.53 -7.53 26.80
CA ALA A 42 21.49 -8.53 27.30
C ALA A 42 22.72 -8.67 26.37
N LEU A 43 22.54 -8.47 25.08
CA LEU A 43 23.61 -8.44 24.07
C LEU A 43 24.41 -7.13 24.13
N GLY A 44 24.06 -6.21 25.02
CA GLY A 44 24.75 -4.92 25.19
C GLY A 44 24.51 -3.93 24.05
N SER A 45 23.51 -4.16 23.25
CA SER A 45 23.07 -3.25 22.19
C SER A 45 21.58 -2.98 22.37
N SER A 46 21.17 -1.73 22.33
CA SER A 46 19.79 -1.37 22.19
C SER A 46 19.65 -0.29 21.13
N LEU A 47 18.95 -0.60 20.05
CA LEU A 47 18.44 0.42 19.14
C LEU A 47 17.31 1.13 19.89
N GLN A 48 17.60 2.28 20.46
CA GLN A 48 16.57 3.11 21.05
C GLN A 48 16.08 4.04 19.95
N VAL A 49 14.83 3.83 19.52
CA VAL A 49 14.11 4.82 18.74
C VAL A 49 13.83 5.99 19.69
N GLN A 50 14.76 6.92 19.77
CA GLN A 50 14.51 8.20 20.40
C GLN A 50 13.81 9.05 19.35
N TRP A 51 12.58 9.45 19.63
CA TRP A 51 11.76 10.29 18.75
C TRP A 51 12.35 11.70 18.53
N LEU A 52 13.46 12.03 19.19
CA LEU A 52 14.18 13.31 19.11
C LEU A 52 15.69 13.07 19.18
N PRO A 53 16.47 13.72 18.33
CA PRO A 53 16.75 13.42 16.94
C PRO A 53 17.67 12.21 16.81
N GLY A 54 17.21 11.16 16.19
CA GLY A 54 18.05 10.10 15.69
C GLY A 54 17.97 8.78 16.45
N PHE A 55 18.35 7.74 15.72
CA PHE A 55 18.63 6.43 16.30
C PHE A 55 19.91 6.53 17.13
N SER A 56 19.83 6.37 18.43
CA SER A 56 21.02 6.21 19.24
C SER A 56 21.32 4.72 19.40
N VAL A 57 22.48 4.31 18.95
CA VAL A 57 23.05 2.99 19.25
C VAL A 57 23.86 3.13 20.52
N GLN A 58 23.34 2.64 21.64
CA GLN A 58 24.13 2.47 22.86
C GLN A 58 24.61 1.02 22.94
N GLY A 59 25.90 0.81 22.78
CA GLY A 59 26.52 -0.48 22.95
C GLY A 59 27.62 -0.40 24.03
N SER A 60 27.54 -1.25 25.02
CA SER A 60 28.62 -1.47 26.02
C SER A 60 29.19 -2.87 25.94
N ALA A 61 28.97 -3.56 24.81
CA ALA A 61 29.36 -4.94 24.64
C ALA A 61 30.86 -5.08 24.42
N SER A 62 31.41 -6.11 25.05
CA SER A 62 32.81 -6.54 24.88
C SER A 62 33.11 -7.12 23.49
N SER A 63 32.12 -7.40 22.65
CA SER A 63 32.30 -7.94 21.32
C SER A 63 31.41 -7.24 20.26
N VAL A 64 31.99 -6.88 19.13
CA VAL A 64 31.28 -6.30 17.97
C VAL A 64 30.18 -7.23 17.48
N PHE A 65 30.38 -8.55 17.56
CA PHE A 65 29.39 -9.54 17.15
C PHE A 65 28.09 -9.45 17.97
N ALA A 66 28.18 -9.30 19.28
CA ALA A 66 27.00 -9.16 20.14
C ALA A 66 26.22 -7.87 19.82
N VAL A 67 26.91 -6.77 19.54
CA VAL A 67 26.28 -5.51 19.12
C VAL A 67 25.55 -5.68 17.80
N VAL A 68 26.19 -6.28 16.80
CA VAL A 68 25.57 -6.51 15.49
C VAL A 68 24.34 -7.42 15.60
N LEU A 69 24.44 -8.50 16.38
CA LEU A 69 23.30 -9.41 16.59
C LEU A 69 22.12 -8.71 17.27
N GLY A 70 22.37 -7.88 18.27
CA GLY A 70 21.33 -7.09 18.93
C GLY A 70 20.69 -6.05 18.00
N LEU A 71 21.46 -5.41 17.12
CA LEU A 71 20.95 -4.50 16.10
C LEU A 71 20.05 -5.24 15.09
N ILE A 72 20.41 -6.48 14.70
CA ILE A 72 19.57 -7.31 13.84
C ILE A 72 18.23 -7.62 14.52
N VAL A 73 18.25 -8.00 15.79
CA VAL A 73 17.03 -8.27 16.57
C VAL A 73 16.14 -7.01 16.62
N ASP A 74 16.72 -5.86 16.92
CA ASP A 74 15.97 -4.60 16.98
C ASP A 74 15.40 -4.20 15.61
N LEU A 75 16.11 -4.45 14.51
CA LEU A 75 15.63 -4.20 13.15
C LEU A 75 14.44 -5.10 12.80
N ILE A 76 14.49 -6.37 13.19
CA ILE A 76 13.36 -7.31 13.00
C ILE A 76 12.13 -6.85 13.78
N ILE A 77 12.31 -6.43 15.05
CA ILE A 77 11.23 -5.87 15.87
C ILE A 77 10.64 -4.63 15.19
N LEU A 78 11.50 -3.71 14.75
CA LEU A 78 11.07 -2.49 14.08
C LEU A 78 10.27 -2.79 12.81
N MET A 79 10.73 -3.73 11.98
CA MET A 79 10.02 -4.17 10.77
C MET A 79 8.62 -4.72 11.11
N LEU A 80 8.52 -5.56 12.14
CA LEU A 80 7.25 -6.14 12.57
C LEU A 80 6.28 -5.06 13.07
N ILE A 81 6.75 -4.14 13.91
CA ILE A 81 5.93 -3.04 14.44
C ILE A 81 5.51 -2.07 13.35
N LEU A 82 6.39 -1.75 12.39
CA LEU A 82 6.02 -0.91 11.25
C LEU A 82 5.00 -1.58 10.34
N LYS A 83 5.09 -2.90 10.15
CA LYS A 83 4.06 -3.65 9.42
C LYS A 83 2.70 -3.52 10.07
N LEU A 84 2.62 -3.72 11.39
CA LEU A 84 1.39 -3.52 12.18
C LEU A 84 0.90 -2.06 12.13
N ALA A 85 1.81 -1.09 12.15
CA ALA A 85 1.45 0.33 12.10
C ALA A 85 0.86 0.73 10.74
N VAL A 86 1.45 0.25 9.63
CA VAL A 86 0.91 0.47 8.29
C VAL A 86 -0.44 -0.21 8.13
N GLU A 87 -0.59 -1.45 8.62
CA GLU A 87 -1.87 -2.16 8.65
C GLU A 87 -2.93 -1.36 9.41
N ALA A 88 -2.60 -0.86 10.61
CA ALA A 88 -3.49 -0.01 11.40
C ALA A 88 -3.89 1.28 10.67
N LEU A 89 -2.98 1.91 9.92
CA LEU A 89 -3.28 3.09 9.11
C LEU A 89 -4.25 2.74 7.98
N VAL A 90 -3.94 1.70 7.20
CA VAL A 90 -4.72 1.28 6.04
C VAL A 90 -6.12 0.81 6.45
N ASP A 91 -6.24 0.00 7.50
CA ASP A 91 -7.51 -0.48 8.02
C ASP A 91 -8.37 0.68 8.54
N THR A 92 -7.74 1.62 9.25
CA THR A 92 -8.43 2.83 9.71
C THR A 92 -8.88 3.69 8.55
N ALA A 93 -8.02 3.91 7.54
CA ALA A 93 -8.37 4.69 6.37
C ALA A 93 -9.57 4.10 5.59
N HIS A 94 -9.78 2.80 5.67
CA HIS A 94 -10.92 2.11 5.05
C HIS A 94 -12.14 1.94 5.99
N ASP A 95 -12.18 2.64 7.14
CA ASP A 95 -13.27 2.55 8.15
C ASP A 95 -13.54 1.10 8.63
N ARG A 96 -12.48 0.28 8.68
CA ARG A 96 -12.53 -1.13 9.09
C ARG A 96 -12.20 -1.36 10.55
N VAL A 97 -12.34 -0.35 11.37
CA VAL A 97 -12.01 -0.41 12.80
C VAL A 97 -13.07 -1.20 13.57
N GLY A 98 -12.80 -2.46 13.83
CA GLY A 98 -13.58 -3.31 14.71
C GLY A 98 -12.74 -4.49 15.19
N PRO A 99 -12.90 -4.94 16.45
CA PRO A 99 -12.08 -6.00 17.04
C PRO A 99 -12.17 -7.36 16.30
N ASP A 100 -13.22 -7.57 15.51
CA ASP A 100 -13.47 -8.81 14.77
C ASP A 100 -12.94 -8.78 13.32
N LYS A 101 -12.25 -7.72 12.91
CA LYS A 101 -11.84 -7.49 11.50
C LYS A 101 -10.34 -7.30 11.28
N ALA A 102 -9.51 -7.54 12.29
CA ALA A 102 -8.07 -7.57 12.17
C ALA A 102 -7.63 -8.81 11.37
N GLY A 103 -7.71 -8.76 10.06
CA GLY A 103 -7.38 -9.89 9.19
C GLY A 103 -7.63 -9.64 7.71
N GLY A 104 -7.89 -8.39 7.33
CA GLY A 104 -8.41 -8.10 5.98
C GLY A 104 -7.39 -7.81 4.90
N MET A 105 -6.29 -7.17 5.20
CA MET A 105 -5.18 -6.95 4.25
C MET A 105 -3.88 -6.82 5.04
N ALA A 106 -3.18 -7.93 5.20
CA ALA A 106 -1.83 -7.87 5.75
C ALA A 106 -1.00 -6.89 4.91
N ALA A 107 -0.43 -5.87 5.57
CA ALA A 107 0.51 -4.97 4.91
C ALA A 107 1.59 -5.81 4.23
N THR A 108 1.87 -5.50 2.97
CA THR A 108 2.88 -6.24 2.20
C THR A 108 4.27 -5.99 2.81
N ASP A 109 5.16 -6.96 2.71
CA ASP A 109 6.54 -6.78 3.19
C ASP A 109 7.22 -5.60 2.47
N SER A 110 6.85 -5.31 1.22
CA SER A 110 7.30 -4.12 0.47
C SER A 110 6.92 -2.81 1.14
N GLN A 111 5.70 -2.71 1.70
CA GLN A 111 5.24 -1.51 2.41
C GLN A 111 6.03 -1.27 3.69
N ALA A 112 6.30 -2.33 4.46
CA ALA A 112 7.11 -2.21 5.68
C ALA A 112 8.56 -1.80 5.37
N ILE A 113 9.16 -2.40 4.33
CA ILE A 113 10.51 -2.02 3.87
C ILE A 113 10.53 -0.57 3.39
N GLY A 114 9.53 -0.14 2.64
CA GLY A 114 9.39 1.25 2.18
C GLY A 114 9.31 2.23 3.34
N GLN A 115 8.61 1.91 4.43
CA GLN A 115 8.55 2.74 5.64
C GLN A 115 9.91 2.83 6.33
N ILE A 116 10.66 1.74 6.42
CA ILE A 116 12.04 1.77 6.95
C ILE A 116 12.92 2.67 6.10
N LEU A 117 12.83 2.54 4.76
CA LEU A 117 13.59 3.40 3.85
C LEU A 117 13.23 4.88 4.01
N LEU A 118 11.95 5.23 4.16
CA LEU A 118 11.53 6.58 4.46
C LEU A 118 12.15 7.10 5.75
N LEU A 119 12.09 6.31 6.83
CA LEU A 119 12.70 6.69 8.11
C LEU A 119 14.21 6.91 7.99
N VAL A 120 14.90 6.09 7.20
CA VAL A 120 16.34 6.27 6.93
C VAL A 120 16.60 7.51 6.09
N ILE A 121 15.85 7.72 5.00
CA ILE A 121 16.02 8.86 4.08
C ILE A 121 15.77 10.19 4.80
N PHE A 122 14.79 10.27 5.69
CA PHE A 122 14.52 11.49 6.47
C PHE A 122 15.40 11.60 7.73
N GLY A 123 15.69 10.47 8.38
CA GLY A 123 16.46 10.45 9.64
C GLY A 123 17.96 10.67 9.45
N LEU A 124 18.54 10.10 8.37
CA LEU A 124 19.99 10.22 8.13
C LEU A 124 20.45 11.67 7.93
N PRO A 125 19.79 12.52 7.11
CA PRO A 125 20.15 13.92 7.00
C PRO A 125 20.02 14.69 8.33
N VAL A 126 18.97 14.40 9.12
CA VAL A 126 18.79 15.00 10.45
C VAL A 126 19.95 14.63 11.36
N TYR A 127 20.36 13.36 11.36
CA TYR A 127 21.49 12.91 12.16
C TYR A 127 22.81 13.57 11.73
N LEU A 128 23.08 13.61 10.43
CA LEU A 128 24.30 14.23 9.89
C LEU A 128 24.35 15.73 10.15
N THR A 129 23.23 16.44 10.03
CA THR A 129 23.18 17.88 10.35
C THR A 129 23.36 18.14 11.84
N ALA A 130 22.86 17.30 12.72
CA ALA A 130 23.10 17.39 14.15
C ALA A 130 24.56 17.11 14.51
N LEU A 131 25.18 16.14 13.83
CA LEU A 131 26.56 15.74 14.08
C LEU A 131 27.58 16.83 13.65
N TRP A 132 27.41 17.41 12.46
CA TRP A 132 28.34 18.36 11.88
C TRP A 132 27.98 19.82 12.10
N GLY A 133 26.71 20.13 12.16
CA GLY A 133 26.18 21.49 12.32
C GLY A 133 25.78 21.87 13.74
N GLY A 134 25.92 20.92 14.68
CA GLY A 134 25.52 21.10 16.07
C GLY A 134 24.01 20.99 16.31
N ALA A 135 23.64 21.08 17.59
CA ALA A 135 22.26 20.84 18.04
C ALA A 135 21.23 21.78 17.37
N GLY A 136 21.57 23.05 17.14
CA GLY A 136 20.65 24.02 16.53
C GLY A 136 20.22 23.64 15.11
N LEU A 137 21.17 23.29 14.24
CA LEU A 137 20.88 22.85 12.89
C LEU A 137 20.19 21.47 12.88
N GLY A 138 20.54 20.57 13.82
CA GLY A 138 19.85 19.31 14.01
C GLY A 138 18.37 19.48 14.36
N TRP A 139 18.03 20.42 15.24
CA TRP A 139 16.64 20.73 15.58
C TRP A 139 15.86 21.33 14.41
N LEU A 140 16.51 22.19 13.62
CA LEU A 140 15.89 22.76 12.42
C LEU A 140 15.61 21.69 11.36
N ALA A 141 16.59 20.82 11.10
CA ALA A 141 16.43 19.70 10.18
C ALA A 141 15.33 18.72 10.64
N LEU A 142 15.28 18.43 11.97
CA LEU A 142 14.24 17.60 12.56
C LEU A 142 12.85 18.21 12.39
N SER A 143 12.70 19.51 12.64
CA SER A 143 11.42 20.20 12.48
C SER A 143 10.92 20.15 11.04
N LEU A 144 11.83 20.34 10.07
CA LEU A 144 11.51 20.27 8.66
C LEU A 144 11.15 18.84 8.24
N ALA A 145 11.98 17.86 8.57
CA ALA A 145 11.71 16.46 8.28
C ALA A 145 10.42 15.97 8.97
N GLY A 146 10.22 16.33 10.23
CA GLY A 146 9.04 15.97 11.02
C GLY A 146 7.74 16.57 10.45
N SER A 147 7.80 17.75 9.82
CA SER A 147 6.62 18.36 9.20
C SER A 147 6.20 17.66 7.89
N VAL A 148 7.11 16.99 7.20
CA VAL A 148 6.86 16.34 5.91
C VAL A 148 6.68 14.82 6.05
N LEU A 149 7.37 14.20 7.00
CA LEU A 149 7.37 12.75 7.18
C LEU A 149 5.98 12.11 7.27
N PRO A 150 4.99 12.65 8.02
CA PRO A 150 3.65 12.07 8.05
C PRO A 150 2.96 12.08 6.68
N ALA A 151 3.19 13.12 5.87
CA ALA A 151 2.66 13.18 4.51
C ALA A 151 3.30 12.11 3.62
N ALA A 152 4.61 11.91 3.71
CA ALA A 152 5.32 10.87 2.99
C ALA A 152 4.88 9.46 3.42
N ILE A 153 4.63 9.24 4.72
CA ILE A 153 4.09 7.98 5.27
C ILE A 153 2.70 7.69 4.69
N ILE A 154 1.81 8.68 4.69
CA ILE A 154 0.45 8.54 4.13
C ILE A 154 0.52 8.19 2.65
N LEU A 155 1.30 8.93 1.85
CA LEU A 155 1.45 8.66 0.41
C LEU A 155 1.97 7.25 0.15
N GLN A 156 2.99 6.82 0.91
CA GLN A 156 3.55 5.49 0.72
C GLN A 156 2.59 4.38 1.15
N ALA A 157 1.81 4.58 2.21
CA ALA A 157 0.82 3.61 2.65
C ALA A 157 -0.34 3.45 1.66
N VAL A 158 -0.73 4.55 0.97
CA VAL A 158 -1.82 4.55 -0.02
C VAL A 158 -1.35 4.03 -1.38
N ASP A 159 -0.21 4.53 -1.89
CA ASP A 159 0.22 4.27 -3.27
C ASP A 159 1.19 3.09 -3.41
N ASP A 160 1.76 2.59 -2.29
CA ASP A 160 2.83 1.57 -2.26
C ASP A 160 4.01 1.90 -3.21
N ASN A 161 4.28 3.20 -3.38
CA ASN A 161 5.33 3.69 -4.27
C ASN A 161 6.25 4.66 -3.53
N LEU A 162 7.46 4.17 -3.20
CA LEU A 162 8.46 4.94 -2.47
C LEU A 162 8.90 6.21 -3.22
N LEU A 163 9.05 6.13 -4.54
CA LEU A 163 9.50 7.30 -5.32
C LEU A 163 8.45 8.40 -5.35
N HIS A 164 7.16 8.04 -5.42
CA HIS A 164 6.07 9.01 -5.34
C HIS A 164 5.97 9.63 -3.95
N SER A 165 6.20 8.85 -2.89
CA SER A 165 6.19 9.34 -1.51
C SER A 165 7.37 10.28 -1.19
N LEU A 166 8.40 10.34 -2.03
CA LEU A 166 9.54 11.26 -1.91
C LEU A 166 9.40 12.53 -2.78
N ASP A 167 8.35 12.63 -3.61
CA ASP A 167 8.12 13.80 -4.46
C ASP A 167 7.60 15.00 -3.62
N PRO A 168 8.34 16.14 -3.56
CA PRO A 168 7.88 17.34 -2.86
C PRO A 168 6.56 17.89 -3.39
N ARG A 169 6.24 17.67 -4.67
CA ARG A 169 4.99 18.13 -5.28
C ARG A 169 3.80 17.33 -4.72
N ALA A 170 3.97 16.02 -4.51
CA ALA A 170 2.96 15.17 -3.89
C ALA A 170 2.70 15.57 -2.43
N TRP A 171 3.76 15.89 -1.66
CA TRP A 171 3.58 16.41 -0.29
C TRP A 171 2.78 17.71 -0.30
N TRP A 172 3.16 18.67 -1.16
CA TRP A 172 2.46 19.94 -1.23
C TRP A 172 0.99 19.78 -1.62
N ALA A 173 0.70 18.91 -2.59
CA ALA A 173 -0.66 18.59 -3.00
C ALA A 173 -1.47 17.98 -1.83
N LEU A 174 -0.88 17.04 -1.08
CA LEU A 174 -1.53 16.43 0.09
C LEU A 174 -1.76 17.46 1.20
N LEU A 175 -0.74 18.25 1.55
CA LEU A 175 -0.83 19.29 2.59
C LEU A 175 -1.89 20.33 2.25
N SER A 176 -1.95 20.78 0.99
CA SER A 176 -2.94 21.77 0.54
C SER A 176 -4.38 21.25 0.60
N ARG A 177 -4.59 19.97 0.29
CA ARG A 177 -5.91 19.31 0.36
C ARG A 177 -6.35 19.05 1.80
N LEU A 178 -5.46 18.65 2.68
CA LEU A 178 -5.75 18.44 4.10
C LEU A 178 -5.91 19.76 4.88
N GLY A 179 -5.18 20.81 4.49
CA GLY A 179 -5.27 22.15 5.09
C GLY A 179 -5.10 22.15 6.61
N VAL A 180 -6.05 22.78 7.31
CA VAL A 180 -6.04 22.90 8.79
C VAL A 180 -6.04 21.53 9.48
N SER A 181 -6.66 20.51 8.89
CA SER A 181 -6.69 19.16 9.48
C SER A 181 -5.29 18.56 9.61
N TYR A 182 -4.39 18.86 8.68
CA TYR A 182 -2.99 18.46 8.77
C TYR A 182 -2.28 19.13 9.95
N VAL A 183 -2.52 20.41 10.16
CA VAL A 183 -1.92 21.18 11.29
C VAL A 183 -2.40 20.60 12.63
N VAL A 184 -3.70 20.29 12.75
CA VAL A 184 -4.26 19.67 13.96
C VAL A 184 -3.65 18.28 14.18
N MET A 185 -3.54 17.48 13.15
CA MET A 185 -2.88 16.17 13.22
C MET A 185 -1.43 16.30 13.70
N MET A 186 -0.67 17.26 13.14
CA MET A 186 0.71 17.51 13.53
C MET A 186 0.81 17.94 14.99
N ALA A 187 -0.10 18.79 15.46
CA ALA A 187 -0.14 19.20 16.88
C ALA A 187 -0.42 17.99 17.80
N MET A 188 -1.34 17.11 17.41
CA MET A 188 -1.66 15.89 18.17
C MET A 188 -0.47 14.92 18.19
N LEU A 189 0.21 14.73 17.05
CA LEU A 189 1.43 13.91 16.97
C LEU A 189 2.56 14.50 17.84
N ALA A 190 2.77 15.81 17.79
CA ALA A 190 3.77 16.48 18.62
C ALA A 190 3.46 16.34 20.11
N CYS A 191 2.19 16.47 20.50
CA CYS A 191 1.76 16.25 21.88
C CYS A 191 2.00 14.79 22.31
N LEU A 192 1.63 13.81 21.47
CA LEU A 192 1.86 12.39 21.72
C LEU A 192 3.36 12.11 21.92
N LEU A 193 4.21 12.63 21.04
CA LEU A 193 5.66 12.47 21.13
C LEU A 193 6.25 13.10 22.40
N ALA A 194 5.77 14.29 22.79
CA ALA A 194 6.21 14.95 24.00
C ALA A 194 5.85 14.14 25.27
N VAL A 195 4.62 13.61 25.32
CA VAL A 195 4.17 12.75 26.44
C VAL A 195 5.03 11.47 26.50
N VAL A 196 5.27 10.82 25.38
CA VAL A 196 6.08 9.59 25.31
C VAL A 196 7.53 9.87 25.71
N ALA A 197 8.12 10.97 25.22
CA ALA A 197 9.49 11.37 25.58
C ALA A 197 9.61 11.64 27.09
N GLY A 198 8.65 12.34 27.67
CA GLY A 198 8.61 12.60 29.14
C GLY A 198 8.47 11.30 29.93
N LEU A 199 7.59 10.38 29.48
CA LEU A 199 7.39 9.09 30.12
C LEU A 199 8.66 8.22 30.01
N GLN A 200 9.31 8.16 28.87
CA GLN A 200 10.56 7.42 28.68
C GLN A 200 11.70 7.99 29.53
N TRP A 201 11.78 9.31 29.66
CA TRP A 201 12.74 9.96 30.57
C TRP A 201 12.50 9.54 32.00
N LEU A 202 11.24 9.57 32.47
CA LEU A 202 10.85 9.14 33.80
C LEU A 202 11.19 7.68 34.08
N LEU A 203 10.85 6.80 33.14
CA LEU A 203 11.14 5.35 33.24
C LEU A 203 12.64 5.08 33.38
N LYS A 204 13.47 5.77 32.59
CA LYS A 204 14.93 5.64 32.63
C LYS A 204 15.52 6.19 33.95
N ALA A 205 14.92 7.23 34.53
CA ALA A 205 15.36 7.82 35.77
C ALA A 205 14.97 6.99 36.99
N SER A 206 13.86 6.22 36.91
CA SER A 206 13.24 5.58 38.07
C SER A 206 13.42 4.08 38.16
N LEU A 207 13.75 3.40 37.03
CA LEU A 207 13.74 1.94 36.93
C LEU A 207 15.12 1.36 36.57
N PRO A 208 15.41 0.10 36.98
CA PRO A 208 16.57 -0.63 36.51
C PRO A 208 16.62 -0.73 34.98
N GLY A 209 17.83 -0.72 34.39
CA GLY A 209 18.04 -0.60 32.96
C GLY A 209 17.23 -1.56 32.09
N VAL A 210 17.09 -2.84 32.49
CA VAL A 210 16.30 -3.84 31.76
C VAL A 210 14.81 -3.46 31.72
N LEU A 211 14.24 -3.13 32.89
CA LEU A 211 12.83 -2.74 32.98
C LEU A 211 12.57 -1.42 32.25
N ALA A 212 13.47 -0.47 32.38
CA ALA A 212 13.41 0.78 31.64
C ALA A 212 13.44 0.54 30.12
N ALA A 213 14.28 -0.38 29.62
CA ALA A 213 14.37 -0.70 28.20
C ALA A 213 13.06 -1.32 27.66
N VAL A 214 12.51 -2.30 28.39
CA VAL A 214 11.26 -2.99 28.00
C VAL A 214 10.08 -2.02 27.99
N LEU A 215 9.89 -1.25 29.07
CA LEU A 215 8.76 -0.33 29.17
C LEU A 215 8.90 0.88 28.22
N SER A 216 10.13 1.35 27.99
CA SER A 216 10.38 2.37 26.95
C SER A 216 10.10 1.84 25.55
N GLY A 217 10.40 0.57 25.27
CA GLY A 217 10.02 -0.10 24.03
C GLY A 217 8.50 -0.16 23.87
N LEU A 218 7.80 -0.65 24.90
CA LEU A 218 6.34 -0.77 24.90
C LEU A 218 5.67 0.59 24.66
N THR A 219 6.08 1.63 25.39
CA THR A 219 5.50 2.98 25.21
C THR A 219 5.80 3.57 23.84
N GLY A 220 6.98 3.31 23.27
CA GLY A 220 7.35 3.75 21.92
C GLY A 220 6.51 3.05 20.84
N PHE A 221 6.38 1.73 20.93
CA PHE A 221 5.58 0.95 19.98
C PHE A 221 4.08 1.30 20.05
N TYR A 222 3.58 1.48 21.27
CA TYR A 222 2.21 1.93 21.51
C TYR A 222 1.94 3.30 20.85
N ALA A 223 2.83 4.25 21.05
CA ALA A 223 2.70 5.57 20.44
C ALA A 223 2.82 5.55 18.92
N LEU A 224 3.65 4.69 18.36
CA LEU A 224 3.76 4.49 16.91
C LEU A 224 2.42 4.06 16.32
N LEU A 225 1.79 3.04 16.90
CA LEU A 225 0.47 2.56 16.46
C LEU A 225 -0.60 3.64 16.55
N ILE A 226 -0.63 4.41 17.64
CA ILE A 226 -1.56 5.56 17.77
C ILE A 226 -1.30 6.59 16.69
N GLY A 227 -0.04 6.91 16.40
CA GLY A 227 0.32 7.88 15.36
C GLY A 227 -0.17 7.46 13.97
N TYR A 228 0.03 6.21 13.60
CA TYR A 228 -0.44 5.66 12.33
C TYR A 228 -1.98 5.55 12.27
N HIS A 229 -2.61 5.13 13.36
CA HIS A 229 -4.07 5.13 13.46
C HIS A 229 -4.65 6.55 13.34
N LEU A 230 -4.02 7.56 13.96
CA LEU A 230 -4.42 8.96 13.83
C LEU A 230 -4.33 9.44 12.37
N MET A 231 -3.22 9.11 11.66
CA MET A 231 -3.09 9.44 10.23
C MET A 231 -4.21 8.80 9.39
N GLY A 232 -4.56 7.54 9.66
CA GLY A 232 -5.69 6.86 9.02
C GLY A 232 -7.03 7.59 9.26
N ARG A 233 -7.31 8.03 10.49
CA ARG A 233 -8.54 8.78 10.82
C ARG A 233 -8.63 10.13 10.12
N VAL A 234 -7.51 10.80 9.91
CA VAL A 234 -7.46 12.06 9.14
C VAL A 234 -7.82 11.82 7.68
N ILE A 235 -7.35 10.71 7.09
CA ILE A 235 -7.72 10.32 5.72
C ILE A 235 -9.23 10.09 5.62
N VAL A 236 -9.83 9.34 6.55
CA VAL A 236 -11.29 9.12 6.57
C VAL A 236 -12.05 10.43 6.70
N TYR A 237 -11.61 11.33 7.58
CA TYR A 237 -12.26 12.62 7.81
C TYR A 237 -12.24 13.54 6.58
N LYS A 238 -11.19 13.43 5.75
CA LYS A 238 -10.96 14.28 4.56
C LYS A 238 -11.02 13.52 3.24
N HIS A 239 -11.63 12.34 3.21
CA HIS A 239 -11.66 11.48 2.02
C HIS A 239 -12.21 12.18 0.77
N GLU A 240 -13.27 13.02 0.91
CA GLU A 240 -13.83 13.79 -0.20
C GLU A 240 -12.85 14.81 -0.77
N ALA A 241 -12.05 15.47 0.09
CA ALA A 241 -11.06 16.47 -0.33
C ALA A 241 -9.81 15.83 -0.96
N LEU A 242 -9.54 14.58 -0.62
CA LEU A 242 -8.39 13.83 -1.13
C LEU A 242 -8.67 13.15 -2.46
N ASP A 243 -9.94 13.16 -2.91
CA ASP A 243 -10.39 12.43 -4.11
C ASP A 243 -10.00 10.93 -4.07
N LEU A 244 -9.84 10.43 -2.85
CA LEU A 244 -9.59 9.03 -2.57
C LEU A 244 -10.95 8.35 -2.51
N ASP A 245 -11.18 7.44 -3.45
CA ASP A 245 -12.35 6.58 -3.43
C ASP A 245 -12.17 5.55 -2.29
N LEU A 246 -12.42 6.03 -1.05
CA LEU A 246 -12.43 5.21 0.16
C LEU A 246 -13.70 4.36 0.26
N THR A 247 -14.44 4.23 -0.85
CA THR A 247 -15.50 3.26 -0.90
C THR A 247 -14.84 1.91 -0.64
N PRO A 248 -15.00 1.32 0.58
CA PRO A 248 -14.65 -0.08 0.71
C PRO A 248 -15.46 -0.77 -0.37
N PRO A 249 -14.91 -1.74 -1.09
CA PRO A 249 -15.75 -2.61 -1.89
C PRO A 249 -16.90 -2.97 -0.97
N ILE A 250 -18.13 -2.65 -1.37
CA ILE A 250 -19.31 -2.73 -0.52
C ILE A 250 -19.43 -4.18 -0.06
N VAL A 251 -18.65 -4.53 0.93
CA VAL A 251 -18.90 -5.69 1.77
C VAL A 251 -19.97 -5.18 2.71
N ARG A 252 -21.21 -5.23 2.25
CA ARG A 252 -22.35 -5.09 3.13
C ARG A 252 -22.16 -6.16 4.20
N PRO A 253 -22.08 -5.80 5.50
CA PRO A 253 -22.27 -6.77 6.57
C PRO A 253 -23.76 -7.14 6.55
N THR A 254 -24.12 -8.04 5.70
CA THR A 254 -25.44 -8.62 5.57
C THR A 254 -25.24 -10.11 5.56
N LEU A 255 -26.24 -10.85 5.95
CA LEU A 255 -26.38 -12.31 5.91
C LEU A 255 -25.52 -13.09 4.89
N ALA A 256 -25.04 -12.42 3.85
CA ALA A 256 -24.07 -12.93 2.87
C ALA A 256 -22.70 -13.31 3.47
N ASN A 257 -22.20 -12.57 4.47
CA ASN A 257 -20.89 -12.87 5.07
C ASN A 257 -20.95 -14.13 5.93
N ALA A 258 -22.07 -14.35 6.61
CA ALA A 258 -22.24 -15.58 7.40
C ALA A 258 -22.26 -16.82 6.51
N GLU A 259 -22.88 -16.76 5.32
CA GLU A 259 -22.85 -17.85 4.35
C GLU A 259 -21.46 -18.03 3.72
N GLU A 260 -20.74 -16.93 3.41
CA GLU A 260 -19.36 -17.01 2.94
C GLU A 260 -18.44 -17.65 3.98
N ASP A 261 -18.57 -17.25 5.25
CA ASP A 261 -17.80 -17.81 6.37
C ASP A 261 -18.12 -19.30 6.58
N GLU A 262 -19.39 -19.68 6.47
CA GLU A 262 -19.80 -21.08 6.57
C GLU A 262 -19.22 -21.92 5.42
N VAL A 263 -19.29 -21.42 4.20
CA VAL A 263 -18.73 -22.11 3.02
C VAL A 263 -17.19 -22.14 3.09
N MET A 264 -16.54 -21.08 3.54
CA MET A 264 -15.08 -21.07 3.76
C MET A 264 -14.68 -22.10 4.81
N GLN A 265 -15.38 -22.16 5.95
CA GLN A 265 -15.12 -23.17 6.98
C GLN A 265 -15.39 -24.60 6.48
N ALA A 266 -16.43 -24.81 5.68
CA ALA A 266 -16.70 -26.09 5.06
C ALA A 266 -15.58 -26.51 4.09
N ALA A 267 -15.09 -25.56 3.27
CA ALA A 267 -13.95 -25.80 2.40
C ALA A 267 -12.67 -26.14 3.17
N GLU A 268 -12.39 -25.45 4.29
CA GLU A 268 -11.25 -25.76 5.17
C GLU A 268 -11.38 -27.17 5.81
N ARG A 269 -12.58 -27.59 6.19
CA ARG A 269 -12.81 -28.97 6.70
C ARG A 269 -12.53 -30.01 5.62
N LEU A 270 -12.94 -29.78 4.38
CA LEU A 270 -12.65 -30.68 3.26
C LEU A 270 -11.15 -30.75 2.99
N LEU A 271 -10.43 -29.62 3.10
CA LEU A 271 -8.98 -29.60 2.99
C LEU A 271 -8.29 -30.38 4.10
N ALA A 272 -8.76 -30.26 5.34
CA ALA A 272 -8.26 -31.07 6.45
C ALA A 272 -8.46 -32.58 6.23
N ASN A 273 -9.50 -32.97 5.47
CA ASN A 273 -9.75 -34.33 5.04
C ASN A 273 -9.00 -34.74 3.75
N CYS A 274 -8.09 -33.89 3.25
CA CYS A 274 -7.36 -34.10 2.00
C CYS A 274 -8.27 -34.17 0.76
N GLU A 275 -9.36 -33.41 0.73
CA GLU A 275 -10.33 -33.32 -0.38
C GLU A 275 -10.29 -31.94 -1.05
N PRO A 276 -9.21 -31.56 -1.77
CA PRO A 276 -9.05 -30.21 -2.29
C PRO A 276 -9.97 -29.91 -3.49
N VAL A 277 -10.38 -30.91 -4.26
CA VAL A 277 -11.30 -30.72 -5.42
C VAL A 277 -12.71 -30.37 -4.94
N PRO A 278 -13.35 -31.12 -4.02
CA PRO A 278 -14.63 -30.74 -3.45
C PRO A 278 -14.61 -29.38 -2.74
N ALA A 279 -13.50 -29.01 -2.09
CA ALA A 279 -13.34 -27.70 -1.48
C ALA A 279 -13.39 -26.57 -2.54
N ALA A 280 -12.68 -26.74 -3.66
CA ALA A 280 -12.73 -25.81 -4.77
C ALA A 280 -14.12 -25.71 -5.40
N ASP A 281 -14.83 -26.83 -5.57
CA ASP A 281 -16.19 -26.86 -6.15
C ASP A 281 -17.20 -26.12 -5.28
N GLN A 282 -17.07 -26.19 -3.96
CA GLN A 282 -17.91 -25.40 -3.04
C GLN A 282 -17.69 -23.90 -3.19
N LEU A 283 -16.42 -23.43 -3.21
CA LEU A 283 -16.10 -22.03 -3.42
C LEU A 283 -16.55 -21.56 -4.81
N GLN A 284 -16.39 -22.37 -5.85
CA GLN A 284 -16.86 -22.04 -7.19
C GLN A 284 -18.38 -21.86 -7.22
N SER A 285 -19.13 -22.73 -6.55
CA SER A 285 -20.58 -22.65 -6.47
C SER A 285 -21.07 -21.37 -5.80
N LEU A 286 -20.38 -20.92 -4.76
CA LEU A 286 -20.66 -19.66 -4.07
C LEU A 286 -20.40 -18.47 -5.00
N ILE A 287 -19.22 -18.43 -5.64
CA ILE A 287 -18.82 -17.37 -6.59
C ILE A 287 -19.83 -17.26 -7.74
N ALA A 288 -20.28 -18.38 -8.30
CA ALA A 288 -21.20 -18.41 -9.43
C ALA A 288 -22.62 -17.96 -9.06
N ARG A 289 -23.09 -18.26 -7.82
CA ARG A 289 -24.47 -17.94 -7.41
C ARG A 289 -24.68 -16.47 -7.04
N ARG A 290 -23.73 -15.84 -6.39
CA ARG A 290 -23.91 -14.51 -5.76
C ARG A 290 -22.79 -13.53 -6.01
N GLY A 291 -21.71 -13.95 -6.65
CA GLY A 291 -20.43 -13.30 -6.48
C GLY A 291 -19.88 -13.60 -5.08
N ALA A 292 -18.66 -13.25 -4.80
CA ALA A 292 -18.00 -13.49 -3.54
C ALA A 292 -17.04 -12.38 -3.18
N SER A 293 -16.66 -12.32 -1.90
CA SER A 293 -15.63 -11.40 -1.43
C SER A 293 -14.24 -11.79 -1.94
N ALA A 294 -13.32 -10.84 -1.92
CA ALA A 294 -11.94 -11.06 -2.37
C ALA A 294 -11.25 -12.26 -1.69
N PRO A 295 -11.36 -12.49 -0.37
CA PRO A 295 -10.79 -13.67 0.29
C PRO A 295 -11.27 -15.01 -0.29
N VAL A 296 -12.55 -15.10 -0.67
CA VAL A 296 -13.11 -16.32 -1.27
C VAL A 296 -12.48 -16.55 -2.65
N HIS A 297 -12.39 -15.50 -3.48
CA HIS A 297 -11.72 -15.57 -4.78
C HIS A 297 -10.25 -15.96 -4.65
N ASP A 298 -9.54 -15.37 -3.69
CA ASP A 298 -8.12 -15.66 -3.48
C ASP A 298 -7.93 -17.10 -2.98
N ARG A 299 -8.80 -17.57 -2.08
CA ARG A 299 -8.76 -18.95 -1.60
C ARG A 299 -9.08 -19.96 -2.70
N TYR A 300 -10.10 -19.69 -3.52
CA TYR A 300 -10.43 -20.53 -4.66
C TYR A 300 -9.25 -20.65 -5.63
N ARG A 301 -8.56 -19.54 -5.93
CA ARG A 301 -7.37 -19.54 -6.78
C ARG A 301 -6.21 -20.35 -6.21
N GLN A 302 -5.96 -20.23 -4.89
CA GLN A 302 -4.94 -21.05 -4.22
C GLN A 302 -5.22 -22.54 -4.38
N LEU A 303 -6.48 -22.95 -4.27
CA LEU A 303 -6.87 -24.35 -4.46
C LEU A 303 -6.69 -24.81 -5.90
N LEU A 304 -7.06 -23.98 -6.88
CA LEU A 304 -6.86 -24.31 -8.29
C LEU A 304 -5.38 -24.46 -8.64
N LEU A 305 -4.51 -23.58 -8.10
CA LEU A 305 -3.06 -23.68 -8.26
C LEU A 305 -2.52 -24.97 -7.61
N ALA A 306 -2.94 -25.27 -6.38
CA ALA A 306 -2.52 -26.49 -5.68
C ALA A 306 -2.95 -27.77 -6.46
N ASN A 307 -4.15 -27.74 -7.03
CA ASN A 307 -4.69 -28.85 -7.82
C ASN A 307 -4.15 -28.89 -9.28
N ARG A 308 -3.36 -27.88 -9.67
CA ARG A 308 -2.88 -27.71 -11.06
C ARG A 308 -4.00 -27.61 -12.11
N ASP A 309 -5.15 -27.11 -11.71
CA ASP A 309 -6.31 -26.92 -12.60
C ASP A 309 -6.17 -25.57 -13.33
N MET A 310 -5.34 -25.55 -14.36
CA MET A 310 -5.01 -24.33 -15.10
C MET A 310 -6.19 -23.84 -15.97
N GLU A 311 -7.08 -24.72 -16.40
CA GLU A 311 -8.25 -24.36 -17.17
C GLU A 311 -9.24 -23.54 -16.34
N ARG A 312 -9.61 -24.03 -15.15
CA ARG A 312 -10.49 -23.30 -14.22
C ARG A 312 -9.81 -22.04 -13.71
N LEU A 313 -8.49 -22.07 -13.47
CA LEU A 313 -7.74 -20.90 -13.03
C LEU A 313 -7.81 -19.77 -14.07
N GLY A 314 -7.63 -20.06 -15.34
CA GLY A 314 -7.74 -19.09 -16.43
C GLY A 314 -9.18 -18.56 -16.60
N ALA A 315 -10.18 -19.44 -16.56
CA ALA A 315 -11.59 -19.05 -16.64
C ALA A 315 -11.98 -18.12 -15.46
N HIS A 316 -11.59 -18.49 -14.23
CA HIS A 316 -11.83 -17.67 -13.04
C HIS A 316 -11.12 -16.33 -13.12
N ALA A 317 -9.87 -16.27 -13.57
CA ALA A 317 -9.11 -15.03 -13.68
C ALA A 317 -9.78 -14.01 -14.60
N ARG A 318 -10.35 -14.45 -15.77
CA ARG A 318 -11.10 -13.57 -16.68
C ARG A 318 -12.31 -12.95 -15.99
N GLY A 319 -13.11 -13.76 -15.31
CA GLY A 319 -14.28 -13.28 -14.56
C GLY A 319 -13.90 -12.35 -13.39
N TYR A 320 -12.87 -12.70 -12.65
CA TYR A 320 -12.46 -11.91 -11.47
C TYR A 320 -11.81 -10.58 -11.87
N ILE A 321 -11.06 -10.50 -12.97
CA ILE A 321 -10.56 -9.23 -13.53
C ILE A 321 -11.73 -8.30 -13.84
N SER A 322 -12.81 -8.81 -14.47
CA SER A 322 -14.02 -8.03 -14.75
C SER A 322 -14.62 -7.44 -13.45
N VAL A 323 -14.78 -8.28 -12.43
CA VAL A 323 -15.28 -7.84 -11.11
C VAL A 323 -14.38 -6.79 -10.48
N LEU A 324 -13.07 -6.99 -10.50
CA LEU A 324 -12.09 -6.05 -9.93
C LEU A 324 -12.13 -4.68 -10.64
N LEU A 325 -12.27 -4.68 -11.97
CA LEU A 325 -12.40 -3.43 -12.74
C LEU A 325 -13.74 -2.73 -12.45
N ALA A 326 -14.83 -3.46 -12.33
CA ALA A 326 -16.14 -2.92 -11.94
C ALA A 326 -16.14 -2.35 -10.51
N LEU A 327 -15.31 -2.90 -9.62
CA LEU A 327 -15.09 -2.40 -8.25
C LEU A 327 -14.05 -1.26 -8.17
N GLY A 328 -13.56 -0.74 -9.30
CA GLY A 328 -12.55 0.33 -9.30
C GLY A 328 -11.18 -0.11 -8.77
N GLN A 329 -10.83 -1.39 -8.87
CA GLN A 329 -9.55 -1.95 -8.40
C GLN A 329 -8.60 -2.35 -9.57
N PRO A 330 -8.22 -1.43 -10.47
CA PRO A 330 -7.43 -1.76 -11.65
C PRO A 330 -6.02 -2.26 -11.29
N LYS A 331 -5.45 -1.83 -10.16
CA LYS A 331 -4.16 -2.32 -9.65
C LYS A 331 -4.19 -3.84 -9.43
N ARG A 332 -5.21 -4.35 -8.74
CA ARG A 332 -5.37 -5.78 -8.47
C ARG A 332 -5.70 -6.55 -9.75
N ALA A 333 -6.54 -5.98 -10.61
CA ALA A 333 -6.88 -6.57 -11.89
C ALA A 333 -5.63 -6.74 -12.78
N LEU A 334 -4.74 -5.74 -12.79
CA LEU A 334 -3.49 -5.80 -13.55
C LEU A 334 -2.51 -6.81 -12.96
N ALA A 335 -2.38 -6.87 -11.63
CA ALA A 335 -1.56 -7.89 -10.96
C ALA A 335 -2.05 -9.31 -11.26
N LEU A 336 -3.36 -9.52 -11.23
CA LEU A 336 -3.98 -10.78 -11.58
C LEU A 336 -3.75 -11.18 -13.04
N LEU A 337 -3.80 -10.20 -13.97
CA LEU A 337 -3.47 -10.43 -15.38
C LEU A 337 -2.02 -10.88 -15.56
N VAL A 338 -1.07 -10.20 -14.90
CA VAL A 338 0.36 -10.54 -14.96
C VAL A 338 0.60 -11.94 -14.41
N GLU A 339 0.03 -12.25 -13.26
CA GLU A 339 0.13 -13.58 -12.66
C GLU A 339 -0.46 -14.66 -13.56
N SER A 340 -1.66 -14.42 -14.13
CA SER A 340 -2.28 -15.38 -15.04
C SER A 340 -1.44 -15.64 -16.29
N ARG A 341 -0.78 -14.61 -16.82
CA ARG A 341 0.17 -14.75 -17.94
C ARG A 341 1.45 -15.49 -17.56
N SER A 342 1.88 -15.42 -16.32
CA SER A 342 3.05 -16.18 -15.86
C SER A 342 2.77 -17.68 -15.80
N HIS A 343 1.52 -18.07 -15.55
CA HIS A 343 1.09 -19.47 -15.53
C HIS A 343 0.68 -19.99 -16.92
N ASP A 344 0.09 -19.12 -17.74
CA ASP A 344 -0.33 -19.42 -19.12
C ASP A 344 0.04 -18.25 -20.03
N ALA A 345 1.10 -18.40 -20.82
CA ALA A 345 1.53 -17.38 -21.79
C ALA A 345 0.46 -17.06 -22.86
N GLY A 346 -0.51 -17.98 -23.08
CA GLY A 346 -1.66 -17.80 -23.97
C GLY A 346 -2.83 -17.06 -23.32
N PHE A 347 -2.77 -16.74 -22.00
CA PHE A 347 -3.87 -16.08 -21.31
C PHE A 347 -4.19 -14.72 -21.90
N ARG A 348 -5.45 -14.54 -22.29
CA ARG A 348 -5.97 -13.30 -22.88
C ARG A 348 -7.34 -12.98 -22.33
N LEU A 349 -7.64 -11.68 -22.25
CA LEU A 349 -8.98 -11.19 -21.92
C LEU A 349 -9.84 -11.12 -23.17
N ASP A 350 -11.12 -11.42 -23.04
CA ASP A 350 -12.07 -11.48 -24.16
C ASP A 350 -12.83 -10.15 -24.33
N ALA A 351 -12.93 -9.33 -23.29
CA ALA A 351 -13.65 -8.07 -23.28
C ALA A 351 -12.73 -6.89 -23.63
N PRO A 352 -12.96 -6.15 -24.71
CA PRO A 352 -12.11 -5.04 -25.12
C PRO A 352 -12.08 -3.90 -24.11
N GLU A 353 -13.21 -3.60 -23.45
CA GLU A 353 -13.33 -2.58 -22.42
C GLU A 353 -12.40 -2.84 -21.22
N HIS A 354 -12.22 -4.09 -20.82
CA HIS A 354 -11.31 -4.47 -19.75
C HIS A 354 -9.85 -4.25 -20.15
N ILE A 355 -9.50 -4.55 -21.39
CA ILE A 355 -8.15 -4.32 -21.91
C ILE A 355 -7.86 -2.82 -21.97
N THR A 356 -8.81 -2.02 -22.47
CA THR A 356 -8.70 -0.56 -22.53
C THR A 356 -8.49 0.04 -21.14
N ALA A 357 -9.27 -0.39 -20.14
CA ALA A 357 -9.11 0.06 -18.76
C ALA A 357 -7.73 -0.30 -18.18
N LEU A 358 -7.24 -1.52 -18.48
CA LEU A 358 -5.92 -1.96 -18.02
C LEU A 358 -4.77 -1.25 -18.74
N ILE A 359 -4.89 -0.94 -20.05
CA ILE A 359 -3.92 -0.11 -20.78
C ILE A 359 -3.83 1.27 -20.15
N ALA A 360 -4.96 1.91 -19.90
CA ALA A 360 -5.01 3.24 -19.28
C ALA A 360 -4.35 3.22 -17.89
N TYR A 361 -4.65 2.22 -17.07
CA TYR A 361 -4.04 2.10 -15.75
C TYR A 361 -2.55 1.78 -15.83
N ALA A 362 -2.12 0.84 -16.67
CA ALA A 362 -0.71 0.46 -16.82
C ALA A 362 0.15 1.64 -17.32
N SER A 363 -0.40 2.48 -18.22
CA SER A 363 0.29 3.66 -18.74
C SER A 363 0.58 4.70 -17.65
N THR A 364 -0.34 4.88 -16.69
CA THR A 364 -0.21 5.86 -15.61
C THR A 364 0.56 5.30 -14.40
N SER A 365 0.52 3.99 -14.16
CA SER A 365 1.19 3.33 -13.04
C SER A 365 2.66 2.96 -13.30
N GLY A 366 3.24 3.42 -14.41
CA GLY A 366 4.64 3.18 -14.75
C GLY A 366 4.93 1.80 -15.38
N GLN A 367 3.90 0.97 -15.62
CA GLN A 367 4.03 -0.33 -16.29
C GLN A 367 3.94 -0.19 -17.82
N SER A 368 4.77 0.72 -18.37
CA SER A 368 4.70 1.14 -19.78
C SER A 368 4.85 -0.01 -20.77
N GLN A 369 5.72 -0.99 -20.48
CA GLN A 369 5.90 -2.16 -21.35
C GLN A 369 4.62 -2.99 -21.43
N LEU A 370 3.98 -3.23 -20.29
CA LEU A 370 2.74 -4.00 -20.23
C LEU A 370 1.59 -3.29 -20.97
N ALA A 371 1.53 -1.93 -20.86
CA ALA A 371 0.55 -1.14 -21.60
C ALA A 371 0.73 -1.29 -23.12
N VAL A 372 1.97 -1.23 -23.61
CA VAL A 372 2.29 -1.46 -25.04
C VAL A 372 1.96 -2.88 -25.47
N ASP A 373 2.29 -3.88 -24.65
CA ASP A 373 2.01 -5.29 -24.93
C ASP A 373 0.51 -5.60 -24.96
N LEU A 374 -0.29 -4.94 -24.13
CA LEU A 374 -1.75 -5.06 -24.13
C LEU A 374 -2.40 -4.39 -25.36
N ALA A 375 -1.86 -3.27 -25.79
CA ALA A 375 -2.34 -2.56 -26.97
C ALA A 375 -1.94 -3.26 -28.28
N ASN A 376 -0.85 -4.04 -28.24
CA ASN A 376 -0.37 -4.75 -29.42
C ASN A 376 -1.36 -5.81 -29.89
N GLY A 377 -1.79 -5.72 -31.13
CA GLY A 377 -2.77 -6.62 -31.73
C GLY A 377 -4.22 -6.40 -31.26
N PHE A 378 -4.49 -5.33 -30.49
CA PHE A 378 -5.86 -4.98 -30.07
C PHE A 378 -6.77 -4.73 -31.28
N ASN A 379 -6.30 -3.99 -32.27
CA ASN A 379 -7.01 -3.69 -33.52
C ASN A 379 -7.29 -4.94 -34.38
N THR A 380 -6.45 -5.95 -34.27
CA THR A 380 -6.64 -7.23 -35.00
C THR A 380 -7.68 -8.10 -34.31
N ARG A 381 -7.69 -8.09 -33.00
CA ARG A 381 -8.63 -8.89 -32.20
C ARG A 381 -10.04 -8.28 -32.16
N PHE A 382 -10.11 -6.94 -32.07
CA PHE A 382 -11.35 -6.18 -31.94
C PHE A 382 -11.46 -5.11 -33.03
N PRO A 383 -11.60 -5.49 -34.31
CA PRO A 383 -11.47 -4.57 -35.45
C PRO A 383 -12.55 -3.49 -35.51
N LYS A 384 -13.65 -3.65 -34.77
CA LYS A 384 -14.78 -2.72 -34.74
C LYS A 384 -14.88 -1.93 -33.45
N ASP A 385 -13.93 -2.07 -32.55
CA ASP A 385 -13.97 -1.41 -31.27
C ASP A 385 -13.66 0.09 -31.39
N PRO A 386 -14.47 0.99 -30.77
CA PRO A 386 -14.27 2.43 -30.86
C PRO A 386 -13.00 2.92 -30.14
N ASP A 387 -12.47 2.17 -29.18
CA ASP A 387 -11.29 2.54 -28.40
C ASP A 387 -9.95 2.18 -29.08
N ILE A 388 -9.97 1.62 -30.29
CA ILE A 388 -8.74 1.32 -31.06
C ILE A 388 -7.83 2.55 -31.15
N PRO A 389 -8.30 3.75 -31.58
CA PRO A 389 -7.44 4.92 -31.70
C PRO A 389 -6.84 5.34 -30.35
N ARG A 390 -7.62 5.28 -29.28
CA ARG A 390 -7.19 5.62 -27.93
C ARG A 390 -6.09 4.71 -27.42
N ASN A 391 -6.26 3.41 -27.55
CA ASN A 391 -5.33 2.40 -27.08
C ASN A 391 -4.00 2.45 -27.83
N LEU A 392 -4.07 2.57 -29.18
CA LEU A 392 -2.88 2.65 -30.02
C LEU A 392 -2.16 3.99 -29.88
N LEU A 393 -2.87 5.11 -29.68
CA LEU A 393 -2.27 6.41 -29.36
C LEU A 393 -1.47 6.36 -28.06
N THR A 394 -2.05 5.75 -27.02
CA THR A 394 -1.37 5.56 -25.72
C THR A 394 -0.11 4.71 -25.89
N ALA A 395 -0.19 3.61 -26.65
CA ALA A 395 0.96 2.77 -26.90
C ALA A 395 2.05 3.49 -27.71
N ALA A 396 1.69 4.24 -28.75
CA ALA A 396 2.64 4.99 -29.58
C ALA A 396 3.37 6.06 -28.77
N ARG A 397 2.68 6.80 -27.88
CA ARG A 397 3.32 7.73 -26.95
C ARG A 397 4.36 7.04 -26.08
N LEU A 398 3.99 5.94 -25.43
CA LEU A 398 4.91 5.18 -24.58
C LEU A 398 6.09 4.60 -25.36
N MET A 399 5.87 4.11 -26.60
CA MET A 399 6.96 3.64 -27.47
C MET A 399 7.97 4.75 -27.77
N ALA A 400 7.50 5.94 -28.11
CA ALA A 400 8.38 7.07 -28.42
C ALA A 400 9.08 7.62 -27.17
N GLU A 401 8.32 7.92 -26.10
CA GLU A 401 8.81 8.66 -24.93
C GLU A 401 9.61 7.79 -23.95
N ARG A 402 9.21 6.52 -23.78
CA ARG A 402 9.82 5.63 -22.77
C ARG A 402 10.80 4.63 -23.34
N PHE A 403 10.59 4.20 -24.56
CA PHE A 403 11.40 3.15 -25.17
C PHE A 403 12.27 3.62 -26.33
N GLY A 404 12.15 4.88 -26.76
CA GLY A 404 12.92 5.42 -27.90
C GLY A 404 12.56 4.79 -29.25
N ARG A 405 11.46 4.00 -29.33
CA ARG A 405 11.00 3.32 -30.53
C ARG A 405 10.25 4.27 -31.45
N VAL A 406 10.93 5.36 -31.86
CA VAL A 406 10.35 6.50 -32.58
C VAL A 406 9.78 6.08 -33.94
N ALA A 407 10.51 5.24 -34.70
CA ALA A 407 10.08 4.78 -36.02
C ALA A 407 8.79 3.97 -35.98
N GLU A 408 8.66 3.07 -35.01
CA GLU A 408 7.48 2.24 -34.83
C GLU A 408 6.28 3.07 -34.35
N ALA A 409 6.52 3.99 -33.39
CA ALA A 409 5.47 4.90 -32.92
C ALA A 409 4.92 5.76 -34.06
N ARG A 410 5.80 6.28 -34.95
CA ARG A 410 5.40 7.05 -36.13
C ARG A 410 4.52 6.20 -37.05
N HIS A 411 4.95 5.00 -37.37
CA HIS A 411 4.19 4.09 -38.25
C HIS A 411 2.78 3.80 -37.73
N VAL A 412 2.65 3.58 -36.40
CA VAL A 412 1.35 3.37 -35.75
C VAL A 412 0.46 4.61 -35.84
N LEU A 413 1.03 5.82 -35.60
CA LEU A 413 0.27 7.07 -35.65
C LEU A 413 -0.16 7.44 -37.08
N GLU A 414 0.70 7.24 -38.08
CA GLU A 414 0.36 7.43 -39.49
C GLU A 414 -0.79 6.49 -39.92
N GLY A 415 -0.70 5.21 -39.57
CA GLY A 415 -1.78 4.25 -39.84
C GLY A 415 -3.09 4.57 -39.13
N LEU A 416 -3.03 5.20 -37.94
CA LEU A 416 -4.22 5.67 -37.25
C LEU A 416 -4.92 6.81 -37.97
N LEU A 417 -4.15 7.83 -38.44
CA LEU A 417 -4.69 8.96 -39.17
C LEU A 417 -5.27 8.55 -40.54
N GLU A 418 -4.64 7.59 -41.22
CA GLU A 418 -5.14 7.05 -42.48
C GLU A 418 -6.45 6.32 -42.30
N LYS A 419 -6.55 5.48 -41.25
CA LYS A 419 -7.71 4.61 -41.03
C LYS A 419 -8.89 5.29 -40.36
N TYR A 420 -8.59 6.30 -39.49
CA TYR A 420 -9.59 7.01 -38.66
C TYR A 420 -9.51 8.52 -38.79
N PRO A 421 -9.59 9.11 -40.00
CA PRO A 421 -9.37 10.57 -40.19
C PRO A 421 -10.45 11.44 -39.54
N GLU A 422 -11.68 10.92 -39.39
CA GLU A 422 -12.81 11.66 -38.80
C GLU A 422 -13.01 11.36 -37.30
N HIS A 423 -12.14 10.58 -36.69
CA HIS A 423 -12.27 10.26 -35.28
C HIS A 423 -11.97 11.49 -34.39
N ALA A 424 -12.68 11.61 -33.26
CA ALA A 424 -12.51 12.73 -32.33
C ALA A 424 -11.05 12.94 -31.84
N LEU A 425 -10.24 11.89 -31.81
CA LEU A 425 -8.82 11.94 -31.44
C LEU A 425 -7.89 12.25 -32.62
N ALA A 426 -8.36 12.41 -33.86
CA ALA A 426 -7.49 12.67 -35.01
C ALA A 426 -6.62 13.93 -34.86
N PRO A 427 -7.13 15.07 -34.32
CA PRO A 427 -6.29 16.24 -34.05
C PRO A 427 -5.18 15.98 -33.05
N GLU A 428 -5.49 15.22 -32.00
CA GLU A 428 -4.50 14.84 -30.95
C GLU A 428 -3.44 13.89 -31.53
N ILE A 429 -3.84 12.93 -32.33
CA ILE A 429 -2.92 12.00 -33.00
C ILE A 429 -1.96 12.76 -33.92
N ALA A 430 -2.46 13.77 -34.66
CA ALA A 430 -1.63 14.60 -35.55
C ALA A 430 -0.60 15.41 -34.75
N VAL A 431 -0.96 15.97 -33.58
CA VAL A 431 -0.03 16.68 -32.70
C VAL A 431 1.06 15.75 -32.21
N VAL A 432 0.69 14.57 -31.71
CA VAL A 432 1.66 13.57 -31.21
C VAL A 432 2.57 13.08 -32.32
N LEU A 433 2.05 12.88 -33.55
CA LEU A 433 2.86 12.52 -34.71
C LEU A 433 3.91 13.60 -35.04
N ALA A 434 3.51 14.87 -34.98
CA ALA A 434 4.43 15.99 -35.19
C ALA A 434 5.53 16.07 -34.13
N ASP A 435 5.19 15.78 -32.86
CA ASP A 435 6.16 15.75 -31.75
C ASP A 435 7.11 14.56 -31.88
N VAL A 436 6.60 13.37 -32.18
CA VAL A 436 7.41 12.18 -32.44
C VAL A 436 8.34 12.37 -33.64
N ALA A 437 7.89 13.10 -34.68
CA ALA A 437 8.72 13.38 -35.84
C ALA A 437 9.95 14.29 -35.54
N ARG A 438 9.90 15.07 -34.43
CA ARG A 438 11.02 15.93 -33.98
C ARG A 438 11.98 15.18 -33.07
N MET A 439 11.61 13.99 -32.56
CA MET A 439 12.49 13.21 -31.68
C MET A 439 13.63 12.59 -32.50
N PRO A 440 14.87 12.60 -31.97
CA PRO A 440 15.97 11.93 -32.64
C PRO A 440 15.69 10.43 -32.70
N ALA A 441 15.85 9.84 -33.88
CA ALA A 441 15.82 8.38 -34.01
C ALA A 441 17.07 7.83 -33.32
N THR A 442 16.91 7.36 -32.09
CA THR A 442 17.94 6.54 -31.44
C THR A 442 17.91 5.16 -32.09
N GLY A 443 18.94 4.91 -32.93
CA GLY A 443 19.17 3.63 -33.58
C GLY A 443 19.60 2.54 -32.62
#